data_181db32938551e90c531e8256f8afd3e
#
_entry.id   181db32938551e90c531e8256f8afd3e
#
_cell.length_a   1.000
_cell.length_b   1.000
_cell.length_c   1.000
_cell.angle_alpha   90.00
_cell.angle_beta   90.00
_cell.angle_gamma   90.00
#
_symmetry.space_group_name_H-M   'P 1'
#
loop_
_entity.id
_entity.type
_entity.pdbx_description
1 polymer ?
#
loop_
_entity_poly.entity_id
_entity_poly.type
_entity_poly.pdbx_seq_one_letter_code
_entity_poly.pdbx_strand_id
1 'polypeptide(L)'
;HPVHMISTAPCFYHKENRLKTFVNEDYYDDLKYVEDNYSVIIGNDVWIGSGAYIKSGIRIGDGAVIGAGAVVTKDVEPYAIVAGVPARLIRYRFSKEQIESLLHIKWWDKDDDWLKENGHYFSDANGFISRFRQLEDSSNRRK
;
A
#
# COMPACT_ATOMS: atom_id res chain seq x y z
N HIS A 1 16.96 -10.88 7.69
CA HIS A 1 17.94 -11.83 8.23
C HIS A 1 17.34 -12.70 9.34
N PRO A 2 17.71 -13.97 9.47
CA PRO A 2 17.15 -14.91 10.43
C PRO A 2 17.68 -14.66 11.85
N VAL A 3 17.01 -13.81 12.60
CA VAL A 3 17.44 -13.44 13.99
C VAL A 3 17.34 -14.59 15.00
N HIS A 4 16.70 -15.71 14.65
CA HIS A 4 16.61 -16.92 15.48
C HIS A 4 17.79 -17.90 15.26
N MET A 5 18.59 -17.69 14.22
CA MET A 5 19.79 -18.49 13.94
C MET A 5 20.99 -17.92 14.69
N ILE A 6 22.02 -18.77 14.91
CA ILE A 6 23.26 -18.39 15.59
C ILE A 6 23.96 -17.25 14.84
N SER A 7 23.94 -17.30 13.50
CA SER A 7 24.50 -16.26 12.65
C SER A 7 23.45 -15.69 11.71
N THR A 8 23.46 -14.38 11.53
CA THR A 8 22.66 -13.67 10.52
C THR A 8 23.37 -13.54 9.17
N ALA A 9 24.55 -14.16 9.02
CA ALA A 9 25.32 -14.08 7.78
C ALA A 9 24.78 -15.08 6.74
N PRO A 10 24.51 -14.65 5.49
CA PRO A 10 23.92 -15.48 4.44
C PRO A 10 24.69 -16.77 4.14
N CYS A 11 26.01 -16.81 4.38
CA CYS A 11 26.81 -18.00 4.18
C CYS A 11 26.44 -19.21 5.07
N PHE A 12 25.60 -18.99 6.09
CA PHE A 12 25.11 -20.05 6.98
C PHE A 12 23.65 -20.44 6.73
N TYR A 13 22.97 -19.79 5.78
CA TYR A 13 21.57 -20.12 5.47
C TYR A 13 21.20 -20.09 3.98
N HIS A 14 22.10 -19.62 3.11
CA HIS A 14 21.95 -19.73 1.66
C HIS A 14 23.05 -20.58 1.05
N LYS A 15 22.66 -21.57 0.25
CA LYS A 15 23.61 -22.45 -0.47
C LYS A 15 24.38 -21.74 -1.57
N GLU A 16 23.81 -20.65 -2.12
CA GLU A 16 24.44 -19.82 -3.15
C GLU A 16 24.73 -18.43 -2.59
N ASN A 17 25.94 -18.23 -2.13
CA ASN A 17 26.42 -16.92 -1.68
C ASN A 17 27.64 -16.51 -2.48
N ARG A 18 27.67 -15.24 -2.92
CA ARG A 18 28.74 -14.69 -3.79
C ARG A 18 30.15 -14.79 -3.19
N LEU A 19 30.29 -14.80 -1.88
CA LEU A 19 31.57 -14.83 -1.21
C LEU A 19 31.96 -16.25 -0.81
N LYS A 20 31.15 -16.89 -0.02
CA LYS A 20 31.38 -18.25 0.50
C LYS A 20 30.07 -18.77 1.12
N THR A 21 29.87 -20.09 1.03
CA THR A 21 28.79 -20.76 1.76
C THR A 21 29.32 -21.90 2.60
N PHE A 22 28.69 -22.15 3.73
CA PHE A 22 29.01 -23.27 4.65
C PHE A 22 27.83 -24.26 4.76
N VAL A 23 26.79 -24.08 3.90
CA VAL A 23 25.58 -24.92 3.89
C VAL A 23 25.34 -25.45 2.48
N ASN A 24 24.68 -26.61 2.40
CA ASN A 24 24.40 -27.31 1.15
C ASN A 24 22.97 -27.08 0.65
N GLU A 25 22.13 -26.49 1.48
CA GLU A 25 20.74 -26.15 1.18
C GLU A 25 20.35 -24.82 1.81
N ASP A 26 19.24 -24.24 1.36
CA ASP A 26 18.73 -22.99 1.92
C ASP A 26 17.92 -23.27 3.17
N TYR A 27 18.29 -22.63 4.28
CA TYR A 27 17.59 -22.74 5.56
C TYR A 27 16.69 -21.54 5.87
N TYR A 28 16.81 -20.46 5.10
CA TYR A 28 16.03 -19.24 5.31
C TYR A 28 15.93 -18.44 4.02
N ASP A 29 14.74 -17.97 3.71
CA ASP A 29 14.51 -16.97 2.67
C ASP A 29 14.29 -15.61 3.31
N ASP A 30 15.11 -14.63 2.96
CA ASP A 30 15.02 -13.26 3.44
C ASP A 30 13.83 -12.50 2.84
N LEU A 31 13.37 -12.93 1.67
CA LEU A 31 12.25 -12.29 0.98
C LEU A 31 10.92 -12.90 1.41
N LYS A 32 10.02 -12.04 1.84
CA LYS A 32 8.60 -12.38 1.99
C LYS A 32 7.85 -11.81 0.82
N TYR A 33 6.97 -12.61 0.26
CA TYR A 33 6.10 -12.20 -0.84
C TYR A 33 4.69 -11.93 -0.31
N VAL A 34 4.03 -10.93 -0.89
CA VAL A 34 2.62 -10.64 -0.65
C VAL A 34 1.78 -11.55 -1.53
N GLU A 35 2.21 -11.70 -2.79
CA GLU A 35 1.48 -12.41 -3.83
C GLU A 35 2.47 -12.80 -4.92
N ASP A 36 2.46 -14.04 -5.39
CA ASP A 36 3.36 -14.57 -6.42
C ASP A 36 4.83 -14.17 -6.18
N ASN A 37 5.39 -13.32 -7.06
CA ASN A 37 6.75 -12.82 -6.98
C ASN A 37 6.85 -11.37 -6.49
N TYR A 38 5.77 -10.78 -5.98
CA TYR A 38 5.75 -9.40 -5.50
C TYR A 38 6.04 -9.33 -4.00
N SER A 39 7.17 -8.77 -3.64
CA SER A 39 7.56 -8.57 -2.25
C SER A 39 6.82 -7.41 -1.58
N VAL A 40 6.35 -6.43 -2.35
CA VAL A 40 5.51 -5.32 -1.90
C VAL A 40 4.45 -5.05 -2.95
N ILE A 41 3.21 -4.82 -2.51
CA ILE A 41 2.12 -4.36 -3.38
C ILE A 41 1.67 -3.00 -2.89
N ILE A 42 1.65 -2.03 -3.80
CA ILE A 42 1.24 -0.65 -3.53
C ILE A 42 -0.01 -0.36 -4.36
N GLY A 43 -1.06 0.09 -3.70
CA GLY A 43 -2.32 0.47 -4.30
C GLY A 43 -2.25 1.78 -5.10
N ASN A 44 -3.41 2.30 -5.46
CA ASN A 44 -3.56 3.52 -6.25
C ASN A 44 -3.49 4.77 -5.37
N ASP A 45 -3.06 5.91 -5.92
CA ASP A 45 -2.99 7.21 -5.22
C ASP A 45 -2.26 7.17 -3.88
N VAL A 46 -1.21 6.36 -3.77
CA VAL A 46 -0.38 6.26 -2.56
C VAL A 46 0.71 7.33 -2.59
N TRP A 47 0.82 8.10 -1.51
CA TRP A 47 1.93 9.03 -1.32
C TRP A 47 2.99 8.45 -0.39
N ILE A 48 4.23 8.34 -0.87
CA ILE A 48 5.35 7.81 -0.10
C ILE A 48 6.36 8.93 0.11
N GLY A 49 6.53 9.30 1.37
CA GLY A 49 7.48 10.33 1.78
C GLY A 49 8.94 9.92 1.56
N SER A 50 9.78 10.91 1.33
CA SER A 50 11.21 10.70 1.08
C SER A 50 11.89 9.86 2.18
N GLY A 51 12.72 8.91 1.77
CA GLY A 51 13.47 8.06 2.70
C GLY A 51 12.63 7.02 3.45
N ALA A 52 11.36 6.83 3.09
CA ALA A 52 10.57 5.75 3.69
C ALA A 52 11.12 4.39 3.28
N TYR A 53 11.13 3.45 4.23
CA TYR A 53 11.49 2.05 4.02
C TYR A 53 10.26 1.16 4.19
N ILE A 54 9.96 0.34 3.19
CA ILE A 54 8.86 -0.63 3.23
C ILE A 54 9.46 -2.03 3.25
N LYS A 55 9.17 -2.78 4.31
CA LYS A 55 9.63 -4.15 4.46
C LYS A 55 8.96 -5.06 3.43
N SER A 56 9.65 -6.13 3.01
CA SER A 56 9.07 -7.18 2.17
C SER A 56 7.89 -7.90 2.86
N GLY A 57 6.92 -8.36 2.07
CA GLY A 57 5.70 -9.00 2.55
C GLY A 57 4.63 -8.01 2.99
N ILE A 58 4.64 -6.77 2.50
CA ILE A 58 3.73 -5.68 2.91
C ILE A 58 2.84 -5.24 1.77
N ARG A 59 1.57 -5.02 2.09
CA ARG A 59 0.58 -4.39 1.21
C ARG A 59 0.28 -2.97 1.70
N ILE A 60 0.31 -2.01 0.78
CA ILE A 60 -0.09 -0.62 1.01
C ILE A 60 -1.42 -0.39 0.28
N GLY A 61 -2.45 -0.03 1.00
CA GLY A 61 -3.79 0.20 0.46
C GLY A 61 -3.92 1.50 -0.33
N ASP A 62 -4.95 1.57 -1.17
CA ASP A 62 -5.26 2.74 -2.01
C ASP A 62 -5.35 4.03 -1.18
N GLY A 63 -4.84 5.12 -1.70
CA GLY A 63 -4.91 6.43 -1.06
C GLY A 63 -4.11 6.57 0.23
N ALA A 64 -3.30 5.60 0.63
CA ALA A 64 -2.49 5.66 1.83
C ALA A 64 -1.38 6.71 1.75
N VAL A 65 -0.94 7.19 2.89
CA VAL A 65 0.16 8.15 3.02
C VAL A 65 1.21 7.57 3.96
N ILE A 66 2.42 7.44 3.45
CA ILE A 66 3.60 7.01 4.22
C ILE A 66 4.46 8.24 4.52
N GLY A 67 4.62 8.56 5.79
CA GLY A 67 5.43 9.71 6.22
C GLY A 67 6.91 9.56 5.84
N ALA A 68 7.59 10.69 5.65
CA ALA A 68 9.01 10.70 5.34
C ALA A 68 9.83 9.97 6.42
N GLY A 69 10.80 9.17 6.01
CA GLY A 69 11.66 8.37 6.89
C GLY A 69 10.95 7.26 7.68
N ALA A 70 9.68 6.97 7.38
CA ALA A 70 8.94 5.91 8.06
C ALA A 70 9.51 4.52 7.74
N VAL A 71 9.48 3.61 8.71
CA VAL A 71 9.83 2.19 8.52
C VAL A 71 8.57 1.35 8.63
N VAL A 72 7.98 1.02 7.48
CA VAL A 72 6.73 0.26 7.38
C VAL A 72 7.01 -1.23 7.55
N THR A 73 6.49 -1.82 8.61
CA THR A 73 6.72 -3.23 8.98
C THR A 73 5.44 -4.08 8.99
N LYS A 74 4.28 -3.47 8.71
CA LYS A 74 2.96 -4.11 8.64
C LYS A 74 2.18 -3.50 7.48
N ASP A 75 1.16 -4.22 7.01
CA ASP A 75 0.23 -3.71 6.02
C ASP A 75 -0.36 -2.36 6.44
N VAL A 76 -0.62 -1.53 5.44
CA VAL A 76 -1.22 -0.20 5.61
C VAL A 76 -2.60 -0.20 4.96
N GLU A 77 -3.60 0.13 5.76
CA GLU A 77 -4.99 0.16 5.29
C GLU A 77 -5.22 1.31 4.28
N PRO A 78 -6.24 1.17 3.41
CA PRO A 78 -6.60 2.24 2.50
C PRO A 78 -6.86 3.56 3.22
N TYR A 79 -6.37 4.66 2.63
CA TYR A 79 -6.49 6.03 3.15
C TYR A 79 -5.92 6.25 4.56
N ALA A 80 -5.13 5.32 5.08
CA ALA A 80 -4.40 5.49 6.33
C ALA A 80 -3.18 6.39 6.14
N ILE A 81 -2.88 7.22 7.13
CA ILE A 81 -1.63 7.98 7.24
C ILE A 81 -0.79 7.29 8.31
N VAL A 82 0.37 6.79 7.92
CA VAL A 82 1.31 6.13 8.83
C VAL A 82 2.65 6.85 8.83
N ALA A 83 3.32 6.92 9.98
CA ALA A 83 4.64 7.53 10.10
C ALA A 83 5.43 6.92 11.27
N GLY A 84 6.74 7.20 11.32
CA GLY A 84 7.63 6.84 12.41
C GLY A 84 8.42 5.55 12.18
N VAL A 85 9.23 5.19 13.17
CA VAL A 85 10.13 4.02 13.18
C VAL A 85 9.91 3.23 14.48
N PRO A 86 9.22 2.09 14.43
CA PRO A 86 8.44 1.55 13.31
C PRO A 86 7.20 2.40 13.02
N ALA A 87 6.72 2.39 11.77
CA ALA A 87 5.54 3.15 11.37
C ALA A 87 4.30 2.74 12.16
N ARG A 88 3.51 3.74 12.56
CA ARG A 88 2.23 3.58 13.26
C ARG A 88 1.17 4.41 12.58
N LEU A 89 -0.07 3.97 12.68
CA LEU A 89 -1.22 4.74 12.24
C LEU A 89 -1.28 6.06 13.02
N ILE A 90 -1.29 7.17 12.29
CA ILE A 90 -1.52 8.52 12.84
C ILE A 90 -3.02 8.82 12.82
N ARG A 91 -3.64 8.68 11.64
CA ARG A 91 -5.08 8.84 11.42
C ARG A 91 -5.44 8.33 10.02
N TYR A 92 -6.73 8.28 9.74
CA TYR A 92 -7.21 8.17 8.37
C TYR A 92 -7.38 9.56 7.73
N ARG A 93 -7.33 9.62 6.40
CA ARG A 93 -7.56 10.84 5.61
C ARG A 93 -9.03 11.28 5.70
N PHE A 94 -9.94 10.31 5.76
CA PHE A 94 -11.39 10.49 5.67
C PHE A 94 -12.12 9.62 6.70
N SER A 95 -13.44 9.83 6.87
CA SER A 95 -14.27 8.93 7.68
C SER A 95 -14.39 7.54 7.03
N LYS A 96 -14.80 6.55 7.81
CA LYS A 96 -14.99 5.18 7.32
C LYS A 96 -15.95 5.14 6.13
N GLU A 97 -17.07 5.84 6.22
CA GLU A 97 -18.11 5.90 5.19
C GLU A 97 -17.60 6.57 3.91
N GLN A 98 -16.76 7.60 4.05
CA GLN A 98 -16.13 8.28 2.92
C GLN A 98 -15.10 7.34 2.24
N ILE A 99 -14.28 6.63 3.03
CA ILE A 99 -13.31 5.66 2.51
C ILE A 99 -14.02 4.56 1.73
N GLU A 100 -15.07 3.96 2.28
CA GLU A 100 -15.87 2.93 1.60
C GLU A 100 -16.41 3.45 0.26
N SER A 101 -16.90 4.68 0.23
CA SER A 101 -17.42 5.31 -0.98
C SER A 101 -16.34 5.55 -2.03
N LEU A 102 -15.18 6.07 -1.63
CA LEU A 102 -14.05 6.34 -2.53
C LEU A 102 -13.48 5.04 -3.13
N LEU A 103 -13.39 3.98 -2.32
CA LEU A 103 -12.97 2.66 -2.77
C LEU A 103 -13.98 2.03 -3.73
N HIS A 104 -15.25 2.36 -3.61
CA HIS A 104 -16.29 1.92 -4.54
C HIS A 104 -16.25 2.69 -5.86
N ILE A 105 -16.10 4.02 -5.82
CA ILE A 105 -16.05 4.90 -6.99
C ILE A 105 -14.82 4.59 -7.87
N LYS A 106 -13.69 4.25 -7.29
CA LYS A 106 -12.42 3.94 -7.98
C LYS A 106 -12.09 4.97 -9.07
N TRP A 107 -11.96 6.22 -8.67
CA TRP A 107 -11.73 7.33 -9.59
C TRP A 107 -10.45 7.16 -10.44
N TRP A 108 -9.48 6.41 -9.96
CA TRP A 108 -8.24 6.08 -10.66
C TRP A 108 -8.43 5.13 -11.86
N ASP A 109 -9.59 4.47 -11.97
CA ASP A 109 -9.96 3.62 -13.12
C ASP A 109 -10.72 4.41 -14.20
N LYS A 110 -10.93 5.72 -14.00
CA LYS A 110 -11.61 6.60 -14.94
C LYS A 110 -10.64 7.12 -15.98
N ASP A 111 -11.14 7.42 -17.18
CA ASP A 111 -10.33 7.98 -18.26
C ASP A 111 -9.99 9.47 -18.04
N ASP A 112 -9.04 9.98 -18.83
CA ASP A 112 -8.55 11.34 -18.73
C ASP A 112 -9.64 12.39 -18.98
N ASP A 113 -10.60 12.12 -19.85
CA ASP A 113 -11.67 13.07 -20.17
C ASP A 113 -12.63 13.19 -19.00
N TRP A 114 -12.97 12.07 -18.37
CA TRP A 114 -13.71 12.08 -17.13
C TRP A 114 -12.98 12.83 -16.00
N LEU A 115 -11.67 12.63 -15.86
CA LEU A 115 -10.86 13.31 -14.86
C LEU A 115 -10.79 14.83 -15.10
N LYS A 116 -10.66 15.27 -16.35
CA LYS A 116 -10.70 16.69 -16.72
C LYS A 116 -12.03 17.35 -16.40
N GLU A 117 -13.13 16.66 -16.71
CA GLU A 117 -14.47 17.17 -16.45
C GLU A 117 -14.78 17.25 -14.95
N ASN A 118 -14.31 16.29 -14.16
CA ASN A 118 -14.68 16.14 -12.76
C ASN A 118 -13.60 16.55 -11.77
N GLY A 119 -12.40 16.92 -12.24
CA GLY A 119 -11.25 17.22 -11.37
C GLY A 119 -11.49 18.35 -10.35
N HIS A 120 -12.37 19.29 -10.66
CA HIS A 120 -12.73 20.39 -9.74
C HIS A 120 -13.46 19.90 -8.45
N TYR A 121 -14.06 18.71 -8.46
CA TYR A 121 -14.68 18.12 -7.26
C TYR A 121 -13.65 17.51 -6.29
N PHE A 122 -12.41 17.27 -6.72
CA PHE A 122 -11.39 16.61 -5.89
C PHE A 122 -10.96 17.44 -4.66
N SER A 123 -11.29 18.74 -4.63
CA SER A 123 -11.05 19.59 -3.48
C SER A 123 -12.02 19.39 -2.32
N ASP A 124 -13.17 18.73 -2.55
CA ASP A 124 -14.21 18.48 -1.55
C ASP A 124 -14.69 17.03 -1.62
N ALA A 125 -14.24 16.21 -0.67
CA ALA A 125 -14.59 14.79 -0.61
C ALA A 125 -16.10 14.54 -0.45
N ASN A 126 -16.82 15.38 0.29
CA ASN A 126 -18.28 15.24 0.47
C ASN A 126 -19.03 15.57 -0.81
N GLY A 127 -18.68 16.67 -1.45
CA GLY A 127 -19.23 17.07 -2.74
C GLY A 127 -18.98 16.02 -3.82
N PHE A 128 -17.74 15.51 -3.89
CA PHE A 128 -17.35 14.43 -4.79
C PHE A 128 -18.18 13.16 -4.58
N ILE A 129 -18.23 12.65 -3.36
CA ILE A 129 -18.97 11.42 -3.04
C ILE A 129 -20.47 11.57 -3.31
N SER A 130 -21.07 12.70 -2.92
CA SER A 130 -22.49 12.97 -3.15
C SER A 130 -22.83 12.99 -4.64
N ARG A 131 -21.98 13.59 -5.45
CA ARG A 131 -22.13 13.68 -6.92
C ARG A 131 -22.17 12.28 -7.54
N PHE A 132 -21.23 11.42 -7.16
CA PHE A 132 -21.08 10.11 -7.81
C PHE A 132 -22.03 9.04 -7.28
N ARG A 133 -22.49 9.10 -6.05
CA ARG A 133 -23.60 8.26 -5.55
C ARG A 133 -24.90 8.51 -6.32
N GLN A 134 -25.24 9.77 -6.61
CA GLN A 134 -26.44 10.11 -7.36
C GLN A 134 -26.43 9.59 -8.81
N LEU A 135 -25.25 9.55 -9.44
CA LEU A 135 -25.10 9.03 -10.81
C LEU A 135 -25.33 7.51 -10.87
N GLU A 136 -24.87 6.76 -9.87
CA GLU A 136 -25.06 5.30 -9.78
C GLU A 136 -26.54 4.94 -9.54
N ASP A 137 -27.22 5.64 -8.63
CA ASP A 137 -28.63 5.44 -8.36
C ASP A 137 -29.50 5.75 -9.60
N SER A 138 -29.10 6.73 -10.39
CA SER A 138 -29.78 7.11 -11.64
C SER A 138 -29.59 6.08 -12.75
N SER A 139 -28.43 5.42 -12.80
CA SER A 139 -28.10 4.37 -13.76
C SER A 139 -28.83 3.05 -13.46
N ASN A 140 -29.00 2.72 -12.17
CA ASN A 140 -29.73 1.53 -11.73
C ASN A 140 -31.26 1.63 -11.89
N ARG A 141 -31.82 2.85 -11.92
CA ARG A 141 -33.29 3.07 -12.15
C ARG A 141 -33.67 3.01 -13.63
N ARG A 142 -32.71 2.95 -14.55
CA ARG A 142 -32.97 2.89 -16.01
C ARG A 142 -32.80 1.48 -16.60
N LYS A 143 -32.54 0.48 -15.75
CA LYS A 143 -32.55 -0.95 -16.10
C LYS A 143 -33.83 -1.60 -15.51
#